data_981bdcc4d9325d304619dea59af91fb3
#
_entry.id   981bdcc4d9325d304619dea59af91fb3
#
_cell.length_a   1.000
_cell.length_b   1.000
_cell.length_c   1.000
_cell.angle_alpha   90.00
_cell.angle_beta   90.00
_cell.angle_gamma   90.00
#
_symmetry.space_group_name_H-M   'P 1'
#
loop_
_entity.id
_entity.type
_entity.pdbx_description
1 polymer ?
#
loop_
_entity_poly.entity_id
_entity_poly.type
_entity_poly.pdbx_seq_one_letter_code
_entity_poly.pdbx_strand_id
1 'polypeptide(L)'
;MSNSWSNAKKLSTLSAHIRNKVLIFKAGKERAEVHLDGANIRKVVYTNAGKRTTIDAKASKRIVVGENNWKRDVYHYLKPNGPAPSMRLGITKHRGVATWSSLPHDFELHTEPGFEEVFFYILEGGPKKAIQVGKGVWFDNKKVDSAWLVGNKTFGVVPMGYHPVAGLPGVKVSYVWVYLAKKKKWEKVK
;
A
#
# COMPACT_ATOMS: atom_id res chain seq x y z
N MET A 1 -5.42 16.27 9.85
CA MET A 1 -4.74 16.51 8.56
C MET A 1 -5.76 16.30 7.46
N SER A 2 -5.92 17.25 6.55
CA SER A 2 -6.74 17.02 5.38
C SER A 2 -6.07 15.94 4.53
N ASN A 3 -6.77 14.84 4.24
CA ASN A 3 -6.35 13.85 3.26
C ASN A 3 -6.45 14.44 1.85
N SER A 4 -5.73 15.56 1.62
CA SER A 4 -5.71 16.16 0.30
C SER A 4 -5.12 15.20 -0.70
N TRP A 5 -5.85 14.96 -1.75
CA TRP A 5 -5.43 14.22 -2.92
C TRP A 5 -4.15 14.82 -3.48
N SER A 6 -3.07 14.09 -3.54
CA SER A 6 -1.84 14.59 -4.12
C SER A 6 -1.08 13.48 -4.85
N ASN A 7 -0.31 13.86 -5.86
CA ASN A 7 0.62 12.98 -6.54
C ASN A 7 1.90 12.75 -5.72
N ALA A 8 1.93 13.21 -4.48
CA ALA A 8 3.02 13.02 -3.57
C ALA A 8 2.53 12.97 -2.11
N LYS A 9 3.22 12.21 -1.26
CA LYS A 9 3.05 12.17 0.19
C LYS A 9 4.42 12.21 0.86
N LYS A 10 4.49 12.90 1.98
CA LYS A 10 5.66 12.91 2.86
C LYS A 10 5.18 12.67 4.28
N LEU A 11 5.68 11.62 4.90
CA LEU A 11 5.52 11.24 6.29
C LEU A 11 6.80 11.65 7.04
N SER A 12 7.03 11.12 8.22
CA SER A 12 8.26 11.42 8.98
C SER A 12 9.50 10.92 8.24
N THR A 13 9.50 9.68 7.78
CA THR A 13 10.63 9.03 7.08
C THR A 13 10.28 8.66 5.65
N LEU A 14 9.07 8.07 5.44
CA LEU A 14 8.61 7.62 4.14
C LEU A 14 8.10 8.79 3.30
N SER A 15 8.59 8.89 2.08
CA SER A 15 8.02 9.74 1.05
C SER A 15 7.65 8.96 -0.21
N ALA A 16 6.58 9.39 -0.87
CA ALA A 16 6.07 8.80 -2.09
C ALA A 16 5.71 9.89 -3.11
N HIS A 17 6.10 9.72 -4.36
CA HIS A 17 5.74 10.62 -5.46
C HIS A 17 5.79 9.90 -6.81
N ILE A 18 5.23 10.54 -7.84
CA ILE A 18 5.28 10.06 -9.22
C ILE A 18 6.26 10.92 -10.02
N ARG A 19 7.13 10.25 -10.78
CA ARG A 19 8.00 10.89 -11.77
C ARG A 19 8.04 10.03 -13.03
N ASN A 20 7.71 10.63 -14.20
CA ASN A 20 7.74 9.93 -15.49
C ASN A 20 6.99 8.59 -15.48
N LYS A 21 5.78 8.56 -14.92
CA LYS A 21 4.93 7.35 -14.75
C LYS A 21 5.52 6.25 -13.87
N VAL A 22 6.58 6.54 -13.11
CA VAL A 22 7.19 5.63 -12.14
C VAL A 22 6.80 6.09 -10.75
N LEU A 23 6.32 5.17 -9.91
CA LEU A 23 6.10 5.46 -8.49
C LEU A 23 7.44 5.38 -7.77
N ILE A 24 7.75 6.39 -7.00
CA ILE A 24 9.02 6.48 -6.26
C ILE A 24 8.70 6.56 -4.78
N PHE A 25 9.26 5.62 -4.02
CA PHE A 25 9.20 5.59 -2.56
C PHE A 25 10.61 5.72 -2.01
N LYS A 26 10.78 6.57 -0.97
CA LYS A 26 12.07 6.78 -0.32
C LYS A 26 11.91 6.75 1.19
N ALA A 27 12.88 6.13 1.88
CA ALA A 27 12.99 6.11 3.32
C ALA A 27 14.47 6.05 3.73
N GLY A 28 15.03 7.14 4.20
CA GLY A 28 16.47 7.24 4.48
C GLY A 28 17.32 6.91 3.26
N LYS A 29 18.14 5.86 3.35
CA LYS A 29 18.98 5.36 2.24
C LYS A 29 18.26 4.41 1.29
N GLU A 30 17.04 3.99 1.63
CA GLU A 30 16.22 3.09 0.81
C GLU A 30 15.42 3.87 -0.24
N ARG A 31 15.38 3.35 -1.45
CA ARG A 31 14.58 3.87 -2.56
C ARG A 31 13.99 2.71 -3.37
N ALA A 32 12.70 2.73 -3.62
CA ALA A 32 12.02 1.81 -4.55
C ALA A 32 11.38 2.60 -5.69
N GLU A 33 11.63 2.15 -6.92
CA GLU A 33 11.00 2.63 -8.14
C GLU A 33 10.10 1.53 -8.67
N VAL A 34 8.79 1.79 -8.70
CA VAL A 34 7.79 0.82 -9.14
C VAL A 34 7.31 1.18 -10.53
N HIS A 35 7.59 0.30 -11.47
CA HIS A 35 7.16 0.42 -12.85
C HIS A 35 5.86 -0.37 -13.04
N LEU A 36 4.80 0.33 -13.41
CA LEU A 36 3.47 -0.23 -13.61
C LEU A 36 3.17 -0.47 -15.09
N ASP A 37 2.34 -1.49 -15.34
CA ASP A 37 1.59 -1.70 -16.56
C ASP A 37 0.12 -1.96 -16.15
N GLY A 38 -0.73 -0.94 -16.33
CA GLY A 38 -2.08 -0.93 -15.76
C GLY A 38 -2.05 -1.13 -14.25
N ALA A 39 -2.80 -2.12 -13.77
CA ALA A 39 -2.80 -2.55 -12.37
C ALA A 39 -1.78 -3.68 -12.08
N ASN A 40 -0.70 -3.78 -12.86
CA ASN A 40 0.36 -4.77 -12.64
C ASN A 40 1.69 -4.09 -12.35
N ILE A 41 2.45 -4.61 -11.41
CA ILE A 41 3.85 -4.25 -11.25
C ILE A 41 4.65 -5.05 -12.28
N ARG A 42 5.30 -4.35 -13.22
CA ARG A 42 6.20 -4.95 -14.21
C ARG A 42 7.56 -5.25 -13.61
N LYS A 43 8.10 -4.32 -12.84
CA LYS A 43 9.34 -4.47 -12.07
C LYS A 43 9.42 -3.47 -10.94
N VAL A 44 10.21 -3.80 -9.93
CA VAL A 44 10.64 -2.88 -8.88
C VAL A 44 12.16 -2.73 -8.97
N VAL A 45 12.65 -1.51 -9.04
CA VAL A 45 14.08 -1.21 -8.92
C VAL A 45 14.31 -0.68 -7.53
N TYR A 46 15.00 -1.45 -6.72
CA TYR A 46 15.30 -1.11 -5.34
C TYR A 46 16.77 -0.70 -5.20
N THR A 47 17.02 0.37 -4.46
CA THR A 47 18.37 0.86 -4.16
C THR A 47 18.49 1.10 -2.66
N ASN A 48 19.58 0.64 -2.06
CA ASN A 48 19.92 0.94 -0.67
C ASN A 48 21.42 1.18 -0.56
N ALA A 49 21.82 2.32 -0.02
CA ALA A 49 23.22 2.73 0.13
C ALA A 49 24.06 2.52 -1.14
N GLY A 50 23.50 2.88 -2.30
CA GLY A 50 24.17 2.73 -3.61
C GLY A 50 24.03 1.35 -4.27
N LYS A 51 23.72 0.30 -3.52
CA LYS A 51 23.50 -1.04 -4.09
C LYS A 51 22.11 -1.13 -4.72
N ARG A 52 22.08 -1.46 -6.01
CA ARG A 52 20.84 -1.57 -6.80
C ARG A 52 20.44 -3.02 -7.03
N THR A 53 19.17 -3.32 -6.91
CA THR A 53 18.57 -4.64 -7.17
C THR A 53 17.31 -4.47 -8.01
N THR A 54 17.18 -5.23 -9.09
CA THR A 54 15.95 -5.27 -9.90
C THR A 54 15.15 -6.52 -9.54
N ILE A 55 13.86 -6.35 -9.29
CA ILE A 55 12.92 -7.41 -8.94
C ILE A 55 11.84 -7.41 -10.01
N ASP A 56 11.82 -8.44 -10.83
CA ASP A 56 10.85 -8.60 -11.92
C ASP A 56 9.47 -9.04 -11.43
N ALA A 57 8.46 -8.84 -12.26
CA ALA A 57 7.08 -9.26 -11.99
C ALA A 57 6.98 -10.74 -11.58
N LYS A 58 7.76 -11.60 -12.24
CA LYS A 58 7.79 -13.05 -12.00
C LYS A 58 8.37 -13.46 -10.64
N ALA A 59 9.11 -12.56 -9.98
CA ALA A 59 9.70 -12.81 -8.68
C ALA A 59 8.66 -12.90 -7.52
N SER A 60 7.43 -12.46 -7.78
CA SER A 60 6.34 -12.52 -6.80
C SER A 60 5.29 -13.55 -7.21
N LYS A 61 5.05 -14.54 -6.35
CA LYS A 61 3.94 -15.48 -6.51
C LYS A 61 2.64 -14.82 -6.06
N ARG A 62 1.53 -15.14 -6.77
CA ARG A 62 0.19 -14.75 -6.37
C ARG A 62 -0.21 -15.48 -5.09
N ILE A 63 -0.66 -14.73 -4.10
CA ILE A 63 -1.28 -15.23 -2.88
C ILE A 63 -2.74 -14.83 -2.91
N VAL A 64 -3.65 -15.78 -2.76
CA VAL A 64 -5.09 -15.52 -2.67
C VAL A 64 -5.46 -15.38 -1.21
N VAL A 65 -6.09 -14.28 -0.87
CA VAL A 65 -6.50 -13.96 0.50
C VAL A 65 -7.97 -13.58 0.51
N GLY A 66 -8.66 -14.02 1.55
CA GLY A 66 -10.07 -13.73 1.75
C GLY A 66 -11.01 -14.54 0.86
N GLU A 67 -12.29 -14.30 1.01
CA GLU A 67 -13.39 -14.99 0.34
C GLU A 67 -14.49 -13.99 -0.04
N ASN A 68 -15.50 -14.45 -0.75
CA ASN A 68 -16.67 -13.65 -1.11
C ASN A 68 -16.31 -12.24 -1.61
N ASN A 69 -16.90 -11.19 -1.03
CA ASN A 69 -16.72 -9.81 -1.42
C ASN A 69 -15.42 -9.15 -0.93
N TRP A 70 -14.54 -9.89 -0.24
CA TRP A 70 -13.21 -9.42 0.18
C TRP A 70 -12.07 -10.32 -0.34
N LYS A 71 -12.36 -11.16 -1.33
CA LYS A 71 -11.35 -11.99 -2.01
C LYS A 71 -10.44 -11.13 -2.87
N ARG A 72 -9.13 -11.32 -2.71
CA ARG A 72 -8.11 -10.51 -3.38
C ARG A 72 -6.86 -11.30 -3.68
N ASP A 73 -6.10 -10.83 -4.67
CA ASP A 73 -4.77 -11.32 -4.99
C ASP A 73 -3.72 -10.38 -4.41
N VAL A 74 -2.73 -10.92 -3.73
CA VAL A 74 -1.63 -10.17 -3.12
C VAL A 74 -0.31 -10.64 -3.70
N TYR A 75 0.56 -9.68 -4.05
CA TYR A 75 1.89 -9.92 -4.57
C TYR A 75 2.90 -9.12 -3.76
N HIS A 76 3.92 -9.80 -3.21
CA HIS A 76 4.96 -9.19 -2.40
C HIS A 76 6.27 -9.07 -3.18
N TYR A 77 6.82 -7.88 -3.30
CA TYR A 77 8.08 -7.60 -4.00
C TYR A 77 9.24 -7.32 -3.05
N LEU A 78 9.07 -6.45 -2.06
CA LEU A 78 10.04 -6.29 -0.97
C LEU A 78 9.52 -7.03 0.26
N LYS A 79 10.19 -8.14 0.56
CA LYS A 79 9.81 -9.10 1.62
C LYS A 79 10.77 -8.98 2.82
N PRO A 80 10.43 -9.51 4.01
CA PRO A 80 11.30 -9.47 5.19
C PRO A 80 12.69 -9.99 4.96
N ASN A 81 12.91 -11.06 4.32
CA ASN A 81 14.24 -11.66 4.07
C ASN A 81 14.83 -11.24 2.70
N GLY A 82 14.31 -10.15 2.13
CA GLY A 82 14.76 -9.59 0.87
C GLY A 82 15.86 -8.53 1.03
N PRO A 83 16.13 -7.76 -0.04
CA PRO A 83 17.18 -6.76 -0.05
C PRO A 83 16.88 -5.52 0.80
N ALA A 84 15.61 -5.29 1.19
CA ALA A 84 15.18 -4.09 1.89
C ALA A 84 15.18 -4.31 3.41
N PRO A 85 16.01 -3.56 4.18
CA PRO A 85 16.02 -3.65 5.63
C PRO A 85 14.68 -3.29 6.27
N SER A 86 14.08 -2.16 5.88
CA SER A 86 12.84 -1.68 6.48
C SER A 86 11.65 -1.63 5.52
N MET A 87 11.87 -1.31 4.25
CA MET A 87 10.77 -1.13 3.30
C MET A 87 10.11 -2.47 2.94
N ARG A 88 8.78 -2.52 3.04
CA ARG A 88 7.94 -3.61 2.56
C ARG A 88 7.06 -3.07 1.44
N LEU A 89 6.99 -3.79 0.33
CA LEU A 89 6.27 -3.34 -0.86
C LEU A 89 5.55 -4.49 -1.55
N GLY A 90 4.33 -4.23 -1.95
CA GLY A 90 3.54 -5.15 -2.75
C GLY A 90 2.39 -4.47 -3.47
N ILE A 91 1.56 -5.28 -4.09
CA ILE A 91 0.31 -4.86 -4.70
C ILE A 91 -0.81 -5.81 -4.28
N THR A 92 -1.95 -5.23 -3.95
CA THR A 92 -3.21 -5.96 -3.71
C THR A 92 -4.17 -5.64 -4.82
N LYS A 93 -4.88 -6.66 -5.32
CA LYS A 93 -5.88 -6.54 -6.38
C LYS A 93 -7.16 -7.23 -5.95
N HIS A 94 -8.24 -6.49 -5.88
CA HIS A 94 -9.54 -7.05 -5.61
C HIS A 94 -10.03 -7.94 -6.76
N ARG A 95 -10.69 -9.05 -6.43
CA ARG A 95 -11.24 -9.98 -7.43
C ARG A 95 -12.65 -9.67 -7.89
N GLY A 96 -13.12 -8.47 -7.68
CA GLY A 96 -14.45 -8.03 -8.12
C GLY A 96 -14.57 -6.53 -8.09
N VAL A 97 -15.72 -6.04 -8.50
CA VAL A 97 -16.12 -4.64 -8.37
C VAL A 97 -16.86 -4.44 -7.05
N ALA A 98 -16.81 -3.25 -6.50
CA ALA A 98 -17.46 -2.89 -5.23
C ALA A 98 -17.11 -3.83 -4.07
N THR A 99 -15.88 -4.32 -4.03
CA THR A 99 -15.42 -5.28 -3.02
C THR A 99 -14.45 -4.65 -2.04
N TRP A 100 -14.24 -5.33 -0.89
CA TRP A 100 -13.39 -4.88 0.21
C TRP A 100 -11.98 -5.47 0.14
N SER A 101 -11.00 -4.78 0.72
CA SER A 101 -9.65 -5.32 0.87
C SER A 101 -9.52 -6.30 2.04
N SER A 102 -10.36 -6.19 3.06
CA SER A 102 -10.39 -7.07 4.23
C SER A 102 -11.76 -7.05 4.88
N LEU A 103 -12.02 -8.04 5.75
CA LEU A 103 -13.18 -7.98 6.64
C LEU A 103 -13.06 -6.82 7.63
N PRO A 104 -14.17 -6.25 8.08
CA PRO A 104 -14.19 -5.40 9.26
C PRO A 104 -13.70 -6.20 10.48
N HIS A 105 -12.58 -5.78 11.06
CA HIS A 105 -12.00 -6.37 12.27
C HIS A 105 -11.14 -5.34 13.00
N ASP A 106 -11.02 -5.51 14.29
CA ASP A 106 -10.20 -4.66 15.16
C ASP A 106 -8.80 -5.23 15.33
N PHE A 107 -8.19 -5.69 14.25
CA PHE A 107 -6.84 -6.18 14.39
C PHE A 107 -5.84 -5.14 13.90
N GLU A 108 -4.76 -5.05 14.62
CA GLU A 108 -3.64 -4.21 14.30
C GLU A 108 -2.61 -5.02 13.53
N LEU A 109 -2.29 -4.57 12.34
CA LEU A 109 -1.19 -5.16 11.57
C LEU A 109 0.17 -4.76 12.13
N HIS A 110 0.24 -3.58 12.72
CA HIS A 110 1.46 -3.00 13.27
C HIS A 110 1.10 -2.21 14.51
N THR A 111 1.73 -2.53 15.61
CA THR A 111 1.45 -1.94 16.94
C THR A 111 2.49 -0.89 17.35
N GLU A 112 3.50 -0.66 16.51
CA GLU A 112 4.62 0.21 16.87
C GLU A 112 4.30 1.67 16.60
N PRO A 113 4.55 2.58 17.55
CA PRO A 113 4.40 4.02 17.33
C PRO A 113 5.19 4.51 16.11
N GLY A 114 4.61 5.46 15.38
CA GLY A 114 5.23 6.04 14.18
C GLY A 114 5.20 5.12 12.96
N PHE A 115 4.28 4.15 12.90
CA PHE A 115 4.08 3.32 11.71
C PHE A 115 3.76 4.19 10.50
N GLU A 116 4.50 3.98 9.42
CA GLU A 116 4.35 4.73 8.19
C GLU A 116 3.96 3.82 7.05
N GLU A 117 2.78 4.04 6.46
CA GLU A 117 2.28 3.33 5.30
C GLU A 117 1.63 4.27 4.29
N VAL A 118 1.84 3.98 3.01
CA VAL A 118 1.24 4.69 1.88
C VAL A 118 0.67 3.69 0.89
N PHE A 119 -0.56 3.94 0.44
CA PHE A 119 -1.15 3.27 -0.71
C PHE A 119 -1.09 4.18 -1.94
N PHE A 120 -0.85 3.58 -3.11
CA PHE A 120 -1.14 4.19 -4.40
C PHE A 120 -2.31 3.46 -5.04
N TYR A 121 -3.42 4.15 -5.20
CA TYR A 121 -4.67 3.56 -5.69
C TYR A 121 -4.71 3.50 -7.20
N ILE A 122 -5.16 2.36 -7.74
CA ILE A 122 -5.42 2.11 -9.16
C ILE A 122 -6.86 1.63 -9.24
N LEU A 123 -7.74 2.51 -9.71
CA LEU A 123 -9.18 2.28 -9.74
C LEU A 123 -9.66 2.19 -11.18
N GLU A 124 -10.35 1.11 -11.52
CA GLU A 124 -10.84 0.81 -12.85
C GLU A 124 -12.37 0.70 -12.83
N GLY A 125 -13.00 1.20 -13.88
CA GLY A 125 -14.47 1.22 -14.01
C GLY A 125 -15.17 2.26 -13.14
N GLY A 126 -16.50 2.34 -13.23
CA GLY A 126 -17.37 3.24 -12.48
C GLY A 126 -16.85 4.67 -12.35
N PRO A 127 -17.12 5.35 -11.23
CA PRO A 127 -16.68 6.72 -10.98
C PRO A 127 -15.17 6.83 -10.65
N LYS A 128 -14.41 5.74 -10.70
CA LYS A 128 -12.99 5.66 -10.32
C LYS A 128 -12.69 6.23 -8.94
N LYS A 129 -13.57 5.91 -7.98
CA LYS A 129 -13.46 6.28 -6.58
C LYS A 129 -13.67 5.07 -5.68
N ALA A 130 -13.04 5.11 -4.50
CA ALA A 130 -13.18 4.09 -3.48
C ALA A 130 -13.30 4.76 -2.11
N ILE A 131 -13.75 4.02 -1.10
CA ILE A 131 -13.81 4.45 0.29
C ILE A 131 -12.67 3.78 1.02
N GLN A 132 -11.78 4.57 1.59
CA GLN A 132 -10.78 4.12 2.55
C GLN A 132 -11.36 4.28 3.95
N VAL A 133 -11.28 3.26 4.76
CA VAL A 133 -11.61 3.32 6.19
C VAL A 133 -10.32 3.37 6.99
N GLY A 134 -10.32 4.07 8.11
CA GLY A 134 -9.21 4.10 9.05
C GLY A 134 -9.72 4.14 10.48
N LYS A 135 -9.39 3.10 11.27
CA LYS A 135 -9.59 3.06 12.71
C LYS A 135 -8.28 2.66 13.38
N GLY A 136 -7.68 3.58 14.09
CA GLY A 136 -6.37 3.36 14.69
C GLY A 136 -5.60 4.65 14.93
N VAL A 137 -4.34 4.70 14.49
CA VAL A 137 -3.42 5.81 14.79
C VAL A 137 -2.61 6.18 13.54
N TRP A 138 -2.51 7.48 13.26
CA TRP A 138 -1.65 8.01 12.22
C TRP A 138 -0.17 7.93 12.60
N PHE A 139 0.72 8.05 11.61
CA PHE A 139 2.18 8.07 11.83
C PHE A 139 2.65 9.16 12.81
N ASP A 140 1.86 10.23 13.03
CA ASP A 140 2.09 11.30 14.00
C ASP A 140 1.39 11.05 15.35
N ASN A 141 0.98 9.81 15.61
CA ASN A 141 0.30 9.33 16.81
C ASN A 141 -1.11 9.92 17.07
N LYS A 142 -1.70 10.62 16.11
CA LYS A 142 -3.09 11.08 16.22
C LYS A 142 -4.06 9.94 15.95
N LYS A 143 -5.08 9.82 16.79
CA LYS A 143 -6.16 8.83 16.60
C LYS A 143 -6.97 9.15 15.35
N VAL A 144 -7.48 8.10 14.71
CA VAL A 144 -8.40 8.15 13.59
C VAL A 144 -9.50 7.11 13.76
N ASP A 145 -10.73 7.51 13.48
CA ASP A 145 -11.89 6.62 13.32
C ASP A 145 -12.80 7.30 12.29
N SER A 146 -12.57 7.01 11.02
CA SER A 146 -13.28 7.68 9.94
C SER A 146 -13.18 6.94 8.62
N ALA A 147 -13.99 7.38 7.65
CA ALA A 147 -13.91 6.92 6.27
C ALA A 147 -13.82 8.13 5.34
N TRP A 148 -13.07 7.98 4.24
CA TRP A 148 -12.89 9.05 3.26
C TRP A 148 -12.80 8.52 1.84
N LEU A 149 -13.17 9.35 0.87
CA LEU A 149 -13.05 9.00 -0.54
C LEU A 149 -11.59 9.05 -0.99
N VAL A 150 -11.22 8.10 -1.83
CA VAL A 150 -9.93 8.05 -2.54
C VAL A 150 -10.17 7.91 -4.04
N GLY A 151 -9.23 8.37 -4.87
CA GLY A 151 -9.35 8.39 -6.31
C GLY A 151 -8.27 7.65 -7.05
N ASN A 152 -8.50 7.50 -8.33
CA ASN A 152 -7.57 6.82 -9.21
C ASN A 152 -6.24 7.58 -9.34
N LYS A 153 -5.14 6.83 -9.32
CA LYS A 153 -3.77 7.33 -9.48
C LYS A 153 -3.37 8.39 -8.45
N THR A 154 -3.83 8.21 -7.22
CA THR A 154 -3.46 9.06 -6.09
C THR A 154 -2.80 8.27 -4.98
N PHE A 155 -1.96 8.96 -4.18
CA PHE A 155 -1.43 8.42 -2.95
C PHE A 155 -2.35 8.74 -1.77
N GLY A 156 -2.50 7.79 -0.85
CA GLY A 156 -3.11 7.98 0.46
C GLY A 156 -2.18 7.52 1.56
N VAL A 157 -2.11 8.28 2.64
CA VAL A 157 -1.51 7.81 3.90
C VAL A 157 -2.51 6.87 4.55
N VAL A 158 -2.01 5.78 5.12
CA VAL A 158 -2.80 4.74 5.76
C VAL A 158 -2.44 4.69 7.24
N PRO A 159 -3.42 4.68 8.16
CA PRO A 159 -3.13 4.59 9.58
C PRO A 159 -2.71 3.18 9.98
N MET A 160 -1.98 3.08 11.08
CA MET A 160 -1.82 1.83 11.82
C MET A 160 -3.19 1.36 12.33
N GLY A 161 -3.44 0.06 12.34
CA GLY A 161 -4.69 -0.55 12.78
C GLY A 161 -5.58 -0.98 11.62
N TYR A 162 -6.88 -0.86 11.77
CA TYR A 162 -7.86 -1.27 10.77
C TYR A 162 -7.97 -0.23 9.65
N HIS A 163 -7.69 -0.64 8.42
CA HIS A 163 -7.63 0.28 7.28
C HIS A 163 -8.07 -0.34 5.92
N PRO A 164 -9.21 -0.99 5.82
CA PRO A 164 -9.67 -1.55 4.56
C PRO A 164 -10.05 -0.46 3.55
N VAL A 165 -10.03 -0.82 2.27
CA VAL A 165 -10.56 -0.01 1.19
C VAL A 165 -11.64 -0.75 0.44
N ALA A 166 -12.72 -0.07 0.06
CA ALA A 166 -13.83 -0.61 -0.73
C ALA A 166 -14.06 0.20 -2.00
N GLY A 167 -14.25 -0.48 -3.13
CA GLY A 167 -14.66 0.17 -4.36
C GLY A 167 -16.09 0.70 -4.29
N LEU A 168 -16.37 1.87 -4.88
CA LEU A 168 -17.74 2.25 -5.15
C LEU A 168 -18.38 1.31 -6.20
N PRO A 169 -19.71 1.31 -6.36
CA PRO A 169 -20.40 0.49 -7.35
C PRO A 169 -19.73 0.58 -8.74
N GLY A 170 -19.44 -0.56 -9.35
CA GLY A 170 -18.77 -0.67 -10.64
C GLY A 170 -17.24 -0.44 -10.62
N VAL A 171 -16.64 -0.16 -9.46
CA VAL A 171 -15.21 0.10 -9.34
C VAL A 171 -14.45 -1.14 -8.87
N LYS A 172 -13.45 -1.54 -9.64
CA LYS A 172 -12.44 -2.53 -9.25
C LYS A 172 -11.24 -1.80 -8.64
N VAL A 173 -10.82 -2.25 -7.47
CA VAL A 173 -9.72 -1.65 -6.71
C VAL A 173 -8.46 -2.48 -6.85
N SER A 174 -7.35 -1.80 -7.14
CA SER A 174 -6.00 -2.30 -6.89
C SER A 174 -5.20 -1.20 -6.20
N TYR A 175 -4.21 -1.57 -5.41
CA TYR A 175 -3.33 -0.57 -4.79
C TYR A 175 -1.93 -1.14 -4.54
N VAL A 176 -0.93 -0.33 -4.87
CA VAL A 176 0.45 -0.58 -4.43
C VAL A 176 0.56 -0.06 -3.00
N TRP A 177 1.02 -0.91 -2.11
CA TRP A 177 1.24 -0.57 -0.71
C TRP A 177 2.73 -0.59 -0.39
N VAL A 178 3.16 0.38 0.40
CA VAL A 178 4.51 0.46 0.95
C VAL A 178 4.42 0.88 2.40
N TYR A 179 5.07 0.11 3.27
CA TYR A 179 5.23 0.48 4.67
C TYR A 179 6.67 0.24 5.17
N LEU A 180 7.00 0.87 6.29
CA LEU A 180 8.28 0.70 6.95
C LEU A 180 8.13 -0.24 8.16
N ALA A 181 8.83 -1.38 8.12
CA ALA A 181 8.86 -2.35 9.20
C ALA A 181 10.13 -2.18 10.03
N LYS A 182 10.01 -2.24 11.35
CA LYS A 182 11.16 -2.21 12.26
C LYS A 182 11.84 -3.57 12.40
N LYS A 183 11.14 -4.66 12.08
CA LYS A 183 11.63 -6.04 12.18
C LYS A 183 11.81 -6.68 10.81
N LYS A 184 12.77 -7.59 10.69
CA LYS A 184 13.03 -8.34 9.45
C LYS A 184 12.05 -9.52 9.22
N LYS A 185 10.93 -9.57 9.89
CA LYS A 185 9.88 -10.58 9.76
C LYS A 185 8.53 -9.93 9.51
N TRP A 186 7.59 -10.71 8.96
CA TRP A 186 6.20 -10.28 8.92
C TRP A 186 5.67 -10.15 10.35
N GLU A 187 5.15 -9.00 10.65
CA GLU A 187 4.44 -8.79 11.90
C GLU A 187 3.03 -9.34 11.71
N LYS A 188 2.76 -10.44 12.38
CA LYS A 188 1.40 -10.96 12.53
C LYS A 188 0.94 -10.59 13.93
N VAL A 189 -0.23 -9.98 14.02
CA VAL A 189 -0.95 -9.88 15.28
C VAL A 189 -1.49 -11.28 15.57
N LYS A 190 -1.24 -11.75 16.77
CA LYS A 190 -1.76 -13.02 17.27
C LYS A 190 -3.21 -12.86 17.70
#